data_e6e52aea25d56edac8ac3fc24dcd0e79
#
_entry.id   e6e52aea25d56edac8ac3fc24dcd0e79
#
_cell.length_a   1.000
_cell.length_b   1.000
_cell.length_c   1.000
_cell.angle_alpha   90.00
_cell.angle_beta   90.00
_cell.angle_gamma   90.00
#
_symmetry.space_group_name_H-M   'P 1'
#
loop_
_entity.id
_entity.type
_entity.pdbx_description
1 polymer ?
#
loop_
_entity_poly.entity_id
_entity_poly.type
_entity_poly.pdbx_seq_one_letter_code
_entity_poly.pdbx_strand_id
1 'polypeptide(L)'
;MCKETAIRFNVEKIRLFKGRSSKGIRGINLKEKDMIVSLSTIDKDTKNGKKGDKFILSITENGFGKRTASNDFRVTNRGGKGIIGIVNSSRNGNVSSSFPVFEGDEILISTNKGRVIRVAVKEIRIAGRNTQGVRIIRLSGDEKVVSAIKIDDNLV
;
A
#
# COMPACT_ATOMS: atom_id res chain seq x y z
N MET A 1 12.94 8.77 -13.23
CA MET A 1 11.62 8.69 -12.55
C MET A 1 11.43 7.24 -12.12
N CYS A 2 11.52 6.95 -10.83
CA CYS A 2 11.28 5.61 -10.30
C CYS A 2 9.78 5.30 -10.34
N LYS A 3 9.44 4.05 -10.50
CA LYS A 3 8.04 3.60 -10.50
C LYS A 3 7.93 2.46 -9.49
N GLU A 4 7.17 2.68 -8.44
CA GLU A 4 6.82 1.63 -7.51
C GLU A 4 5.92 0.60 -8.20
N THR A 5 6.25 -0.66 -8.02
CA THR A 5 5.50 -1.76 -8.64
C THR A 5 4.77 -2.58 -7.59
N ALA A 6 3.56 -3.01 -7.93
CA ALA A 6 2.75 -3.91 -7.15
C ALA A 6 2.43 -5.16 -7.96
N ILE A 7 2.35 -6.31 -7.30
CA ILE A 7 1.89 -7.55 -7.89
C ILE A 7 0.73 -8.10 -7.07
N ARG A 8 -0.34 -8.51 -7.76
CA ARG A 8 -1.49 -9.17 -7.14
C ARG A 8 -1.61 -10.57 -7.70
N PHE A 9 -1.66 -11.56 -6.84
CA PHE A 9 -1.84 -12.95 -7.22
C PHE A 9 -2.69 -13.69 -6.20
N ASN A 10 -3.24 -14.85 -6.60
CA ASN A 10 -4.06 -15.68 -5.72
C ASN A 10 -3.17 -16.34 -4.66
N VAL A 11 -3.59 -16.32 -3.39
CA VAL A 11 -2.88 -16.95 -2.27
C VAL A 11 -2.66 -18.45 -2.48
N GLU A 12 -3.58 -19.13 -3.18
CA GLU A 12 -3.45 -20.58 -3.55
C GLU A 12 -2.20 -20.87 -4.41
N LYS A 13 -1.61 -19.85 -5.05
CA LYS A 13 -0.33 -19.98 -5.76
C LYS A 13 0.87 -20.05 -4.82
N ILE A 14 0.67 -19.85 -3.51
CA ILE A 14 1.69 -20.00 -2.49
C ILE A 14 1.55 -21.38 -1.88
N ARG A 15 2.59 -22.20 -2.03
CA ARG A 15 2.61 -23.54 -1.43
C ARG A 15 2.74 -23.43 0.09
N LEU A 16 1.90 -24.19 0.81
CA LEU A 16 2.05 -24.33 2.26
C LEU A 16 3.28 -25.20 2.57
N PHE A 17 4.22 -24.66 3.31
CA PHE A 17 5.43 -25.38 3.75
C PHE A 17 5.22 -25.94 5.16
N LYS A 18 5.59 -27.21 5.34
CA LYS A 18 5.49 -27.90 6.64
C LYS A 18 6.81 -27.86 7.45
N GLY A 19 7.91 -27.43 6.86
CA GLY A 19 9.25 -27.48 7.45
C GLY A 19 9.83 -26.10 7.75
N ARG A 20 10.65 -26.00 8.81
CA ARG A 20 11.33 -24.75 9.21
C ARG A 20 12.45 -24.31 8.26
N SER A 21 13.00 -25.23 7.48
CA SER A 21 14.11 -24.98 6.55
C SER A 21 13.67 -24.58 5.14
N SER A 22 12.40 -24.28 4.94
CA SER A 22 11.87 -23.92 3.63
C SER A 22 12.39 -22.56 3.16
N LYS A 23 12.97 -22.51 1.96
CA LYS A 23 13.51 -21.27 1.36
C LYS A 23 12.42 -20.31 0.83
N GLY A 24 11.15 -20.66 0.96
CA GLY A 24 10.06 -19.87 0.39
C GLY A 24 10.00 -19.97 -1.14
N ILE A 25 9.14 -19.13 -1.72
CA ILE A 25 8.99 -19.02 -3.17
C ILE A 25 8.94 -17.55 -3.58
N ARG A 26 9.39 -17.26 -4.79
CA ARG A 26 9.41 -15.90 -5.30
C ARG A 26 7.99 -15.36 -5.50
N GLY A 27 7.63 -14.28 -4.81
CA GLY A 27 6.38 -13.56 -4.99
C GLY A 27 6.43 -12.56 -6.14
N ILE A 28 7.49 -11.75 -6.21
CA ILE A 28 7.72 -10.73 -7.23
C ILE A 28 9.17 -10.78 -7.70
N ASN A 29 9.42 -10.39 -8.94
CA ASN A 29 10.76 -10.21 -9.48
C ASN A 29 11.18 -8.73 -9.34
N LEU A 30 11.95 -8.45 -8.30
CA LEU A 30 12.47 -7.12 -8.01
C LEU A 30 13.59 -6.73 -8.98
N LYS A 31 13.72 -5.46 -9.26
CA LYS A 31 14.91 -4.89 -9.91
C LYS A 31 16.04 -4.81 -8.89
N GLU A 32 17.25 -4.59 -9.39
CA GLU A 32 18.41 -4.31 -8.55
C GLU A 32 18.13 -3.10 -7.64
N LYS A 33 18.41 -3.23 -6.35
CA LYS A 33 18.18 -2.24 -5.28
C LYS A 33 16.71 -1.97 -4.93
N ASP A 34 15.73 -2.66 -5.55
CA ASP A 34 14.34 -2.58 -5.10
C ASP A 34 14.14 -3.39 -3.81
N MET A 35 13.22 -2.94 -2.96
CA MET A 35 12.85 -3.60 -1.71
C MET A 35 11.34 -3.81 -1.64
N ILE A 36 10.91 -4.83 -0.90
CA ILE A 36 9.51 -5.00 -0.54
C ILE A 36 9.16 -3.98 0.54
N VAL A 37 8.20 -3.13 0.26
CA VAL A 37 7.70 -2.12 1.21
C VAL A 37 6.55 -2.67 2.04
N SER A 38 5.65 -3.42 1.42
CA SER A 38 4.49 -3.98 2.11
C SER A 38 4.00 -5.28 1.48
N LEU A 39 3.31 -6.08 2.29
CA LEU A 39 2.58 -7.27 1.89
C LEU A 39 1.23 -7.24 2.59
N SER A 40 0.15 -7.40 1.83
CA SER A 40 -1.21 -7.39 2.36
C SER A 40 -2.09 -8.42 1.67
N THR A 41 -3.09 -8.90 2.38
CA THR A 41 -4.14 -9.77 1.84
C THR A 41 -5.34 -8.93 1.43
N ILE A 42 -6.00 -9.33 0.35
CA ILE A 42 -7.27 -8.76 -0.09
C ILE A 42 -8.29 -9.89 -0.11
N ASP A 43 -9.25 -9.85 0.79
CA ASP A 43 -10.32 -10.84 0.84
C ASP A 43 -11.24 -10.70 -0.37
N LYS A 44 -11.63 -11.83 -0.96
CA LYS A 44 -12.54 -11.87 -2.10
C LYS A 44 -13.96 -11.46 -1.72
N ASP A 45 -14.38 -11.77 -0.51
CA ASP A 45 -15.74 -11.54 -0.03
C ASP A 45 -15.74 -10.88 1.35
N THR A 46 -16.49 -9.81 1.45
CA THR A 46 -16.90 -9.28 2.74
C THR A 46 -17.99 -10.17 3.31
N LYS A 47 -17.65 -11.12 4.18
CA LYS A 47 -18.60 -11.99 4.87
C LYS A 47 -19.63 -11.23 5.73
N ASN A 48 -19.54 -9.93 5.87
CA ASN A 48 -20.38 -9.10 6.72
C ASN A 48 -21.22 -8.05 5.97
N GLY A 49 -21.55 -8.28 4.69
CA GLY A 49 -22.56 -7.47 4.00
C GLY A 49 -22.22 -5.99 3.75
N LYS A 50 -21.09 -5.49 4.22
CA LYS A 50 -20.60 -4.15 3.87
C LYS A 50 -19.95 -4.19 2.48
N LYS A 51 -20.77 -4.03 1.47
CA LYS A 51 -20.36 -3.77 0.09
C LYS A 51 -19.74 -2.37 0.02
N GLY A 52 -18.48 -2.24 0.42
CA GLY A 52 -17.70 -1.02 0.22
C GLY A 52 -16.62 -1.28 -0.82
N ASP A 53 -16.37 -0.34 -1.70
CA ASP A 53 -15.25 -0.42 -2.61
C ASP A 53 -13.95 -0.54 -1.82
N LYS A 54 -13.19 -1.60 -2.12
CA LYS A 54 -11.86 -1.80 -1.54
C LYS A 54 -10.85 -0.98 -2.33
N PHE A 55 -10.05 -0.21 -1.64
CA PHE A 55 -8.97 0.58 -2.22
C PHE A 55 -7.62 0.08 -1.71
N ILE A 56 -6.58 0.29 -2.50
CA ILE A 56 -5.20 0.23 -2.05
C ILE A 56 -4.76 1.66 -1.78
N LEU A 57 -4.50 1.95 -0.53
CA LEU A 57 -3.90 3.21 -0.10
C LEU A 57 -2.39 3.11 -0.27
N SER A 58 -1.78 4.09 -0.92
CA SER A 58 -0.33 4.23 -1.00
C SER A 58 0.07 5.59 -0.44
N ILE A 59 1.02 5.61 0.49
CA ILE A 59 1.54 6.81 1.14
C ILE A 59 3.04 6.86 0.92
N THR A 60 3.57 8.05 0.60
CA THR A 60 4.98 8.25 0.33
C THR A 60 5.67 9.04 1.44
N GLU A 61 7.00 8.94 1.51
CA GLU A 61 7.82 9.57 2.54
C GLU A 61 7.68 11.10 2.59
N ASN A 62 7.34 11.75 1.48
CA ASN A 62 7.14 13.20 1.42
C ASN A 62 5.68 13.62 1.72
N GLY A 63 4.85 12.73 2.27
CA GLY A 63 3.49 13.04 2.70
C GLY A 63 2.46 13.11 1.58
N PHE A 64 2.76 12.53 0.42
CA PHE A 64 1.80 12.34 -0.66
C PHE A 64 1.18 10.96 -0.60
N GLY A 65 0.01 10.79 -1.20
CA GLY A 65 -0.62 9.50 -1.32
C GLY A 65 -1.91 9.56 -2.12
N LYS A 66 -2.51 8.40 -2.28
CA LYS A 66 -3.76 8.21 -3.02
C LYS A 66 -4.44 6.92 -2.63
N ARG A 67 -5.74 6.85 -2.90
CA ARG A 67 -6.51 5.61 -2.95
C ARG A 67 -6.64 5.15 -4.40
N THR A 68 -6.35 3.90 -4.69
CA THR A 68 -6.55 3.31 -6.01
C THR A 68 -7.48 2.12 -5.88
N ALA A 69 -8.50 2.02 -6.73
CA ALA A 69 -9.43 0.89 -6.69
C ALA A 69 -8.68 -0.44 -6.76
N SER A 70 -9.00 -1.39 -5.89
CA SER A 70 -8.31 -2.68 -5.84
C SER A 70 -8.44 -3.46 -7.16
N ASN A 71 -9.51 -3.22 -7.92
CA ASN A 71 -9.74 -3.85 -9.21
C ASN A 71 -8.82 -3.34 -10.32
N ASP A 72 -8.22 -2.16 -10.16
CA ASP A 72 -7.21 -1.65 -11.08
C ASP A 72 -5.92 -2.48 -11.03
N PHE A 73 -5.70 -3.25 -9.95
CA PHE A 73 -4.60 -4.19 -9.82
C PHE A 73 -5.03 -5.57 -10.31
N ARG A 74 -4.73 -5.87 -11.57
CA ARG A 74 -5.07 -7.17 -12.18
C ARG A 74 -4.43 -8.32 -11.43
N VAL A 75 -5.15 -9.43 -11.32
CA VAL A 75 -4.60 -10.67 -10.79
C VAL A 75 -3.67 -11.29 -11.84
N THR A 76 -2.46 -11.63 -11.44
CA THR A 76 -1.42 -12.22 -12.30
C THR A 76 -0.84 -13.47 -11.65
N ASN A 77 0.11 -14.12 -12.31
CA ASN A 77 0.91 -15.14 -11.66
C ASN A 77 1.97 -14.48 -10.77
N ARG A 78 2.35 -15.15 -9.65
CA ARG A 78 3.47 -14.74 -8.81
C ARG A 78 4.79 -14.77 -9.57
N GLY A 79 5.80 -14.05 -9.06
CA GLY A 79 7.16 -14.06 -9.62
C GLY A 79 7.34 -13.16 -10.85
N GLY A 80 6.28 -12.46 -11.29
CA GLY A 80 6.36 -11.47 -12.37
C GLY A 80 6.96 -10.13 -11.91
N LYS A 81 7.13 -9.19 -12.84
CA LYS A 81 7.67 -7.85 -12.58
C LYS A 81 6.66 -6.91 -11.89
N GLY A 82 5.38 -7.32 -11.78
CA GLY A 82 4.32 -6.47 -11.27
C GLY A 82 3.88 -5.40 -12.27
N ILE A 83 3.04 -4.50 -11.78
CA ILE A 83 2.51 -3.35 -12.52
C ILE A 83 2.73 -2.08 -11.71
N ILE A 84 2.75 -0.92 -12.36
CA ILE A 84 2.92 0.36 -11.68
C ILE A 84 1.78 0.56 -10.68
N GLY A 85 2.10 0.80 -9.43
CA GLY A 85 1.15 1.16 -8.36
C GLY A 85 1.07 2.67 -8.18
N ILE A 86 2.22 3.34 -8.13
CA ILE A 86 2.35 4.79 -8.01
C ILE A 86 3.58 5.26 -8.78
N VAL A 87 3.55 6.49 -9.28
CA VAL A 87 4.69 7.12 -9.95
C VAL A 87 5.46 7.95 -8.93
N ASN A 88 6.72 7.60 -8.69
CA ASN A 88 7.58 8.30 -7.77
C ASN A 88 8.41 9.38 -8.49
N SER A 89 8.68 10.47 -7.79
CA SER A 89 9.53 11.56 -8.23
C SER A 89 10.20 12.20 -7.00
N SER A 90 11.09 13.16 -7.19
CA SER A 90 11.66 13.96 -6.10
C SER A 90 10.58 14.69 -5.26
N ARG A 91 9.43 14.98 -5.87
CA ARG A 91 8.30 15.65 -5.21
C ARG A 91 7.66 14.78 -4.12
N ASN A 92 7.30 13.54 -4.45
CA ASN A 92 6.56 12.66 -3.54
C ASN A 92 7.45 11.65 -2.81
N GLY A 93 8.66 11.39 -3.29
CA GLY A 93 9.59 10.44 -2.67
C GLY A 93 9.19 8.98 -2.87
N ASN A 94 9.80 8.08 -2.10
CA ASN A 94 9.51 6.65 -2.14
C ASN A 94 8.24 6.32 -1.35
N VAL A 95 7.61 5.18 -1.66
CA VAL A 95 6.48 4.69 -0.87
C VAL A 95 6.96 4.25 0.51
N SER A 96 6.32 4.74 1.55
CA SER A 96 6.57 4.32 2.94
C SER A 96 5.60 3.24 3.40
N SER A 97 4.36 3.29 2.92
CA SER A 97 3.33 2.32 3.30
C SER A 97 2.31 2.11 2.19
N SER A 98 1.84 0.87 2.04
CA SER A 98 0.75 0.54 1.11
C SER A 98 -0.05 -0.63 1.67
N PHE A 99 -1.38 -0.46 1.79
CA PHE A 99 -2.27 -1.47 2.36
C PHE A 99 -3.72 -1.26 1.91
N PRO A 100 -4.58 -2.32 1.99
CA PRO A 100 -5.98 -2.21 1.63
C PRO A 100 -6.77 -1.44 2.69
N VAL A 101 -7.69 -0.60 2.22
CA VAL A 101 -8.59 0.20 3.04
C VAL A 101 -9.99 0.24 2.44
N PHE A 102 -10.98 0.57 3.29
CA PHE A 102 -12.34 0.93 2.91
C PHE A 102 -12.55 2.44 3.08
N GLU A 103 -13.59 2.96 2.47
CA GLU A 103 -13.88 4.40 2.55
C GLU A 103 -14.14 4.90 3.97
N GLY A 104 -14.78 4.06 4.81
CA GLY A 104 -15.07 4.38 6.21
C GLY A 104 -13.90 4.22 7.18
N ASP A 105 -12.76 3.71 6.72
CA ASP A 105 -11.59 3.49 7.58
C ASP A 105 -10.92 4.81 7.96
N GLU A 106 -10.14 4.75 9.03
CA GLU A 106 -9.21 5.79 9.45
C GLU A 106 -7.80 5.24 9.55
N ILE A 107 -6.83 6.12 9.38
CA ILE A 107 -5.41 5.76 9.43
C ILE A 107 -4.65 6.67 10.40
N LEU A 108 -3.58 6.12 10.97
CA LEU A 108 -2.54 6.88 11.64
C LEU A 108 -1.31 6.96 10.73
N ILE A 109 -0.78 8.15 10.59
CA ILE A 109 0.48 8.41 9.86
C ILE A 109 1.49 8.90 10.89
N SER A 110 2.66 8.28 10.94
CA SER A 110 3.76 8.70 11.81
C SER A 110 4.95 9.23 11.02
N THR A 111 5.68 10.18 11.60
CA THR A 111 6.84 10.81 11.00
C THR A 111 8.11 10.56 11.81
N ASN A 112 9.28 10.75 11.17
CA ASN A 112 10.59 10.63 11.81
C ASN A 112 10.87 11.70 12.88
N LYS A 113 9.98 12.70 13.00
CA LYS A 113 10.02 13.71 14.08
C LYS A 113 9.07 13.38 15.24
N GLY A 114 8.50 12.19 15.26
CA GLY A 114 7.59 11.74 16.32
C GLY A 114 6.16 12.30 16.23
N ARG A 115 5.81 12.97 15.14
CA ARG A 115 4.45 13.46 14.91
C ARG A 115 3.56 12.32 14.45
N VAL A 116 2.36 12.22 15.03
CA VAL A 116 1.33 11.25 14.64
C VAL A 116 0.07 12.00 14.24
N ILE A 117 -0.52 11.61 13.14
CA ILE A 117 -1.69 12.27 12.55
C ILE A 117 -2.73 11.21 12.22
N ARG A 118 -3.98 11.46 12.62
CA ARG A 118 -5.15 10.65 12.24
C ARG A 118 -5.83 11.27 11.04
N VAL A 119 -6.12 10.47 10.02
CA VAL A 119 -6.73 10.91 8.77
C VAL A 119 -7.85 9.94 8.39
N ALA A 120 -9.01 10.47 8.03
CA ALA A 120 -10.10 9.67 7.49
C ALA A 120 -9.79 9.29 6.02
N VAL A 121 -9.89 8.02 5.70
CA VAL A 121 -9.58 7.51 4.34
C VAL A 121 -10.41 8.19 3.26
N LYS A 122 -11.68 8.53 3.55
CA LYS A 122 -12.58 9.23 2.62
C LYS A 122 -12.06 10.59 2.13
N GLU A 123 -11.19 11.26 2.90
CA GLU A 123 -10.59 12.55 2.54
C GLU A 123 -9.44 12.41 1.54
N ILE A 124 -8.90 11.20 1.38
CA ILE A 124 -7.81 10.93 0.47
C ILE A 124 -8.38 10.70 -0.93
N ARG A 125 -7.86 11.42 -1.92
CA ARG A 125 -8.33 11.35 -3.31
C ARG A 125 -8.20 9.95 -3.90
N ILE A 126 -9.24 9.51 -4.61
CA ILE A 126 -9.18 8.34 -5.49
C ILE A 126 -8.46 8.73 -6.78
N ALA A 127 -7.46 7.97 -7.16
CA ALA A 127 -6.67 8.21 -8.38
C ALA A 127 -6.15 6.91 -8.98
N GLY A 128 -6.01 6.88 -10.29
CA GLY A 128 -5.49 5.73 -11.01
C GLY A 128 -4.03 5.41 -10.66
N ARG A 129 -3.59 4.18 -10.97
CA ARG A 129 -2.26 3.66 -10.64
C ARG A 129 -1.11 4.53 -11.15
N ASN A 130 -1.20 5.03 -12.38
CA ASN A 130 -0.13 5.79 -13.04
C ASN A 130 -0.16 7.28 -12.69
N THR A 131 -0.28 7.59 -11.40
CA THR A 131 -0.28 8.97 -10.87
C THR A 131 0.64 9.08 -9.65
N GLN A 132 1.03 10.31 -9.30
CA GLN A 132 1.89 10.62 -8.17
C GLN A 132 1.14 10.76 -6.82
N GLY A 133 -0.19 10.75 -6.87
CA GLY A 133 -1.01 11.05 -5.71
C GLY A 133 -1.11 12.55 -5.40
N VAL A 134 -1.77 12.86 -4.30
CA VAL A 134 -1.98 14.22 -3.75
C VAL A 134 -1.30 14.34 -2.40
N ARG A 135 -1.10 15.57 -1.93
CA ARG A 135 -0.56 15.82 -0.59
C ARG A 135 -1.62 15.49 0.45
N ILE A 136 -1.31 14.53 1.33
CA ILE A 136 -2.16 14.15 2.48
C ILE A 136 -1.75 14.96 3.72
N ILE A 137 -0.45 15.14 3.93
CA ILE A 137 0.13 15.82 5.08
C ILE A 137 1.19 16.83 4.63
N ARG A 138 1.25 17.97 5.31
CA ARG A 138 2.35 18.93 5.16
C ARG A 138 3.47 18.59 6.13
N LEU A 139 4.64 18.34 5.61
CA LEU A 139 5.86 18.06 6.35
C LEU A 139 6.75 19.32 6.38
N SER A 140 7.55 19.46 7.42
CA SER A 140 8.44 20.63 7.63
C SER A 140 9.90 20.20 7.48
N GLY A 141 10.67 20.96 6.69
CA GLY A 141 12.09 20.72 6.53
C GLY A 141 12.42 19.30 6.03
N ASP A 142 13.18 18.59 6.83
CA ASP A 142 13.63 17.21 6.59
C ASP A 142 12.69 16.13 7.14
N GLU A 143 11.48 16.53 7.57
CA GLU A 143 10.49 15.59 8.10
C GLU A 143 10.01 14.63 7.01
N LYS A 144 9.89 13.35 7.36
CA LYS A 144 9.45 12.27 6.47
C LYS A 144 8.41 11.39 7.15
N VAL A 145 7.46 10.90 6.36
CA VAL A 145 6.59 9.81 6.80
C VAL A 145 7.41 8.53 6.88
N VAL A 146 7.34 7.85 8.02
CA VAL A 146 8.05 6.57 8.24
C VAL A 146 7.10 5.39 8.23
N SER A 147 5.84 5.58 8.65
CA SER A 147 4.85 4.50 8.68
C SER A 147 3.44 5.06 8.62
N ALA A 148 2.53 4.26 8.10
CA ALA A 148 1.10 4.45 8.24
C ALA A 148 0.41 3.11 8.49
N ILE A 149 -0.61 3.12 9.34
CA ILE A 149 -1.40 1.93 9.68
C ILE A 149 -2.88 2.27 9.64
N LYS A 150 -3.70 1.25 9.41
CA LYS A 150 -5.15 1.35 9.57
C LYS A 150 -5.51 1.24 11.05
N ILE A 151 -6.48 2.02 11.51
CA ILE A 151 -7.07 1.89 12.85
C ILE A 151 -8.17 0.82 12.76
N ASP A 152 -8.10 -0.19 13.61
CA ASP A 152 -9.19 -1.15 13.76
C ASP A 152 -10.26 -0.59 14.68
N ASP A 153 -11.53 -0.61 14.24
CA ASP A 153 -12.69 -0.11 15.00
C ASP A 153 -12.91 -0.80 16.37
N ASN A 154 -12.20 -1.91 16.63
CA ASN A 154 -12.27 -2.67 17.86
C ASN A 154 -11.31 -2.17 18.97
N LEU A 155 -10.58 -1.09 18.75
CA LEU A 155 -9.59 -0.54 19.67
C LEU A 155 -10.04 0.79 20.32
N VAL A 156 -11.32 1.14 20.22
CA VAL A 156 -11.90 2.34 20.86
C VAL A 156 -12.97 1.91 21.86
#